data_9b68e27dbad8d658be87c167bbb1e695
#
_entry.id   9b68e27dbad8d658be87c167bbb1e695
#
_cell.length_a   1.000
_cell.length_b   1.000
_cell.length_c   1.000
_cell.angle_alpha   90.00
_cell.angle_beta   90.00
_cell.angle_gamma   90.00
#
_symmetry.space_group_name_H-M   'P 1'
#
loop_
_entity.id
_entity.type
_entity.pdbx_description
1 polymer ?
#
loop_
_entity_poly.entity_id
_entity_poly.type
_entity_poly.pdbx_seq_one_letter_code
_entity_poly.pdbx_strand_id
1 'polypeptide(L)'
;VVPKGGVNFAFLGQFAETLDDPGRDTVFTTEYSGRTAMEAVYVLCGVEKAVPEVFASRYDIRYLLNGMVALSDGEKPDLPLSPLQKMKVAKFIKGTDIEEMLKEFNII
;
A
#
# COMPACT_ATOMS: atom_id res chain seq x y z
N VAL A 1 0.55 19.37 -7.02
CA VAL A 1 1.95 19.69 -6.66
C VAL A 1 2.36 21.02 -7.28
N VAL A 2 2.58 21.11 -8.57
CA VAL A 2 2.87 22.39 -9.22
C VAL A 2 1.58 23.02 -9.74
N PRO A 3 1.20 24.23 -9.27
CA PRO A 3 -0.02 24.88 -9.75
C PRO A 3 0.06 25.18 -11.25
N LYS A 4 -1.09 25.17 -11.92
CA LYS A 4 -1.16 25.52 -13.34
C LYS A 4 -0.59 26.95 -13.56
N GLY A 5 0.45 27.05 -14.39
CA GLY A 5 1.18 28.28 -14.62
C GLY A 5 2.25 28.61 -13.57
N GLY A 6 2.50 27.74 -12.61
CA GLY A 6 3.62 27.86 -11.67
C GLY A 6 4.96 27.64 -12.38
N VAL A 7 5.91 28.56 -12.18
CA VAL A 7 7.24 28.51 -12.82
C VAL A 7 8.32 28.07 -11.85
N ASN A 8 8.21 28.47 -10.59
CA ASN A 8 9.24 28.25 -9.56
C ASN A 8 8.64 27.97 -8.17
N PHE A 9 7.42 27.44 -8.13
CA PHE A 9 6.68 27.23 -6.91
C PHE A 9 5.96 25.86 -6.94
N ALA A 10 6.01 25.12 -5.84
CA ALA A 10 5.33 23.87 -5.67
C ALA A 10 4.79 23.67 -4.24
N PHE A 11 3.66 23.02 -4.12
CA PHE A 11 3.14 22.49 -2.86
C PHE A 11 3.64 21.07 -2.68
N LEU A 12 4.24 20.77 -1.54
CA LEU A 12 4.76 19.45 -1.20
C LEU A 12 4.10 18.91 0.05
N GLY A 13 4.09 17.60 0.16
CA GLY A 13 3.61 16.92 1.36
C GLY A 13 2.29 16.21 1.18
N GLN A 14 1.75 15.75 2.30
CA GLN A 14 0.62 14.84 2.35
C GLN A 14 -0.71 15.44 1.84
N PHE A 15 -0.80 16.75 1.74
CA PHE A 15 -2.00 17.47 1.28
C PHE A 15 -1.95 17.87 -0.20
N ALA A 16 -0.83 17.65 -0.87
CA ALA A 16 -0.67 18.03 -2.27
C ALA A 16 -1.18 16.94 -3.20
N GLU A 17 -2.02 17.32 -4.17
CA GLU A 17 -2.46 16.40 -5.23
C GLU A 17 -1.36 16.19 -6.28
N THR A 18 -1.27 14.96 -6.79
CA THR A 18 -0.37 14.62 -7.88
C THR A 18 -1.05 14.80 -9.23
N LEU A 19 -0.27 15.05 -10.29
CA LEU A 19 -0.79 15.29 -11.64
C LEU A 19 -1.48 14.05 -12.23
N ASP A 20 -0.96 12.86 -11.91
CA ASP A 20 -1.40 11.60 -12.54
C ASP A 20 -2.72 11.09 -11.99
N ASP A 21 -3.15 11.59 -10.84
CA ASP A 21 -4.36 11.11 -10.16
C ASP A 21 -5.06 12.24 -9.40
N PRO A 22 -5.61 13.23 -10.13
CA PRO A 22 -6.36 14.30 -9.52
C PRO A 22 -7.66 13.75 -8.92
N GLY A 23 -7.84 13.95 -7.62
CA GLY A 23 -9.03 13.51 -6.88
C GLY A 23 -8.88 12.17 -6.16
N ARG A 24 -7.72 11.52 -6.23
CA ARG A 24 -7.41 10.40 -5.35
C ARG A 24 -7.13 10.91 -3.95
N ASP A 25 -7.63 10.21 -2.97
CA ASP A 25 -7.38 10.54 -1.57
C ASP A 25 -5.88 10.65 -1.30
N THR A 26 -5.48 11.78 -0.72
CA THR A 26 -4.11 11.99 -0.27
C THR A 26 -3.74 10.94 0.76
N VAL A 27 -2.59 10.30 0.60
CA VAL A 27 -2.12 9.27 1.51
C VAL A 27 -1.17 9.89 2.52
N PHE A 28 -1.51 9.83 3.80
CA PHE A 28 -0.71 10.39 4.88
C PHE A 28 0.52 9.52 5.19
N THR A 29 1.44 9.43 4.24
CA THR A 29 2.69 8.67 4.39
C THR A 29 3.91 9.51 3.98
N THR A 30 5.06 9.16 4.55
CA THR A 30 6.35 9.77 4.16
C THR A 30 6.67 9.48 2.69
N GLU A 31 6.29 8.30 2.20
CA GLU A 31 6.45 7.91 0.80
C GLU A 31 5.69 8.85 -0.13
N TYR A 32 4.45 9.19 0.20
CA TYR A 32 3.65 10.14 -0.58
C TYR A 32 4.30 11.53 -0.59
N SER A 33 4.81 11.98 0.55
CA SER A 33 5.54 13.26 0.63
C SER A 33 6.79 13.27 -0.25
N GLY A 34 7.54 12.17 -0.27
CA GLY A 34 8.69 11.98 -1.16
C GLY A 34 8.29 12.01 -2.63
N ARG A 35 7.17 11.37 -2.98
CA ARG A 35 6.63 11.38 -4.34
C ARG A 35 6.25 12.78 -4.81
N THR A 36 5.57 13.57 -3.97
CA THR A 36 5.23 14.95 -4.32
C THR A 36 6.47 15.82 -4.55
N ALA A 37 7.54 15.62 -3.77
CA ALA A 37 8.81 16.30 -3.97
C ALA A 37 9.47 15.91 -5.30
N MET A 38 9.46 14.62 -5.64
CA MET A 38 9.97 14.09 -6.91
C MET A 38 9.21 14.70 -8.10
N GLU A 39 7.88 14.73 -8.04
CA GLU A 39 7.04 15.34 -9.05
C GLU A 39 7.35 16.83 -9.24
N ALA A 40 7.51 17.58 -8.14
CA ALA A 40 7.88 18.98 -8.20
C ALA A 40 9.19 19.19 -8.96
N VAL A 41 10.22 18.41 -8.66
CA VAL A 41 11.53 18.49 -9.34
C VAL A 41 11.38 18.16 -10.82
N TYR A 42 10.66 17.09 -11.16
CA TYR A 42 10.49 16.69 -12.57
C TYR A 42 9.75 17.76 -13.37
N VAL A 43 8.67 18.33 -12.82
CA VAL A 43 7.90 19.36 -13.51
C VAL A 43 8.69 20.67 -13.62
N LEU A 44 9.29 21.15 -12.54
CA LEU A 44 10.00 22.44 -12.52
C LEU A 44 11.32 22.40 -13.30
N CYS A 45 11.98 21.25 -13.36
CA CYS A 45 13.24 21.06 -14.08
C CYS A 45 13.05 20.49 -15.50
N GLY A 46 11.82 20.27 -15.95
CA GLY A 46 11.52 19.74 -17.28
C GLY A 46 12.04 18.32 -17.51
N VAL A 47 12.03 17.48 -16.47
CA VAL A 47 12.46 16.08 -16.56
C VAL A 47 11.31 15.22 -17.11
N GLU A 48 11.45 14.73 -18.32
CA GLU A 48 10.47 13.83 -18.96
C GLU A 48 10.62 12.40 -18.43
N LYS A 49 10.20 12.19 -17.18
CA LYS A 49 10.23 10.88 -16.54
C LYS A 49 8.98 10.70 -15.66
N ALA A 50 8.39 9.51 -15.73
CA ALA A 50 7.26 9.18 -14.86
C ALA A 50 7.70 9.15 -13.39
N VAL A 51 6.91 9.78 -12.54
CA VAL A 51 7.09 9.69 -11.08
C VAL A 51 6.58 8.34 -10.61
N PRO A 52 7.33 7.58 -9.81
CA PRO A 52 6.87 6.30 -9.29
C PRO A 52 5.58 6.45 -8.49
N GLU A 53 4.66 5.50 -8.64
CA GLU A 53 3.46 5.45 -7.83
C GLU A 53 3.78 5.08 -6.38
N VAL A 54 2.96 5.58 -5.46
CA VAL A 54 3.01 5.16 -4.06
C VAL A 54 2.54 3.71 -3.95
N PHE A 55 3.26 2.91 -3.19
CA PHE A 55 2.88 1.51 -2.97
C PHE A 55 1.52 1.42 -2.26
N ALA A 56 0.56 0.81 -2.90
CA ALA A 56 -0.81 0.68 -2.40
C ALA A 56 -0.92 -0.48 -1.38
N SER A 57 -0.26 -0.37 -0.23
CA SER A 57 -0.19 -1.39 0.83
C SER A 57 -1.57 -1.88 1.30
N ARG A 58 -2.58 -1.04 1.25
CA ARG A 58 -3.97 -1.37 1.61
C ARG A 58 -4.60 -2.48 0.74
N TYR A 59 -4.05 -2.72 -0.44
CA TYR A 59 -4.49 -3.78 -1.36
C TYR A 59 -3.57 -5.00 -1.34
N ASP A 60 -2.47 -4.96 -0.59
CA ASP A 60 -1.58 -6.10 -0.45
C ASP A 60 -1.95 -6.90 0.81
N ILE A 61 -2.47 -8.09 0.59
CA ILE A 61 -2.92 -8.99 1.67
C ILE A 61 -1.80 -9.30 2.69
N ARG A 62 -0.53 -9.27 2.27
CA ARG A 62 0.61 -9.53 3.16
C ARG A 62 0.73 -8.47 4.25
N TYR A 63 0.47 -7.19 3.92
CA TYR A 63 0.44 -6.11 4.90
C TYR A 63 -0.73 -6.24 5.87
N LEU A 64 -1.89 -6.67 5.37
CA LEU A 64 -3.05 -6.92 6.22
C LEU A 64 -2.80 -8.09 7.19
N LEU A 65 -2.18 -9.17 6.71
CA LEU A 65 -1.80 -10.31 7.54
C LEU A 65 -0.75 -9.94 8.58
N ASN A 66 0.28 -9.18 8.21
CA ASN A 66 1.27 -8.65 9.15
C ASN A 66 0.61 -7.80 10.24
N GLY A 67 -0.29 -6.90 9.87
CA GLY A 67 -1.04 -6.08 10.81
C GLY A 67 -1.87 -6.92 11.77
N MET A 68 -2.51 -7.95 11.27
CA MET A 68 -3.33 -8.86 12.08
C MET A 68 -2.48 -9.67 13.08
N VAL A 69 -1.34 -10.19 12.65
CA VAL A 69 -0.38 -10.90 13.53
C VAL A 69 0.19 -9.96 14.59
N ALA A 70 0.56 -8.73 14.21
CA ALA A 70 1.07 -7.73 15.14
C ALA A 70 0.03 -7.31 16.20
N LEU A 71 -1.24 -7.17 15.80
CA LEU A 71 -2.35 -6.88 16.73
C LEU A 71 -2.67 -8.04 17.67
N SER A 72 -2.27 -9.25 17.32
CA SER A 72 -2.44 -10.45 18.13
C SER A 72 -1.18 -10.77 18.98
N ASP A 73 -0.28 -9.78 19.18
CA ASP A 73 0.98 -9.95 19.91
C ASP A 73 1.86 -11.11 19.40
N GLY A 74 1.76 -11.42 18.11
CA GLY A 74 2.46 -12.53 17.46
C GLY A 74 1.81 -13.90 17.67
N GLU A 75 0.68 -13.98 18.37
CA GLU A 75 -0.12 -15.20 18.46
C GLU A 75 -0.88 -15.46 17.15
N LYS A 76 -1.23 -16.71 16.92
CA LYS A 76 -2.07 -17.07 15.77
C LYS A 76 -3.44 -16.41 15.91
N PRO A 77 -3.87 -15.60 14.93
CA PRO A 77 -5.19 -14.99 14.98
C PRO A 77 -6.26 -16.07 15.00
N ASP A 78 -7.13 -16.02 16.00
CA ASP A 78 -8.28 -16.95 16.07
C ASP A 78 -9.33 -16.50 15.04
N LEU A 79 -9.32 -17.16 13.90
CA LEU A 79 -10.31 -16.93 12.86
C LEU A 79 -11.66 -17.51 13.33
N PRO A 80 -12.75 -16.74 13.32
CA PRO A 80 -14.07 -17.18 13.76
C PRO A 80 -14.70 -18.14 12.73
N LEU A 81 -13.97 -19.22 12.41
CA LEU A 81 -14.38 -20.24 11.48
C LEU A 81 -14.70 -21.52 12.22
N SER A 82 -15.81 -22.17 11.87
CA SER A 82 -16.12 -23.50 12.38
C SER A 82 -15.07 -24.54 11.89
N PRO A 83 -14.88 -25.65 12.61
CA PRO A 83 -13.92 -26.69 12.20
C PRO A 83 -14.12 -27.20 10.77
N LEU A 84 -15.37 -27.28 10.32
CA LEU A 84 -15.72 -27.67 8.95
C LEU A 84 -15.33 -26.60 7.92
N GLN A 85 -15.46 -25.34 8.27
CA GLN A 85 -15.02 -24.24 7.41
C GLN A 85 -13.50 -24.18 7.34
N LYS A 86 -12.79 -24.35 8.46
CA LYS A 86 -11.32 -24.44 8.48
C LYS A 86 -10.81 -25.57 7.57
N MET A 87 -11.44 -26.75 7.61
CA MET A 87 -11.11 -27.87 6.71
C MET A 87 -11.36 -27.58 5.24
N LYS A 88 -12.50 -26.94 4.91
CA LYS A 88 -12.82 -26.56 3.53
C LYS A 88 -11.83 -25.53 2.98
N VAL A 89 -11.51 -24.50 3.76
CA VAL A 89 -10.52 -23.48 3.38
C VAL A 89 -9.15 -24.13 3.19
N ALA A 90 -8.68 -24.93 4.15
CA ALA A 90 -7.40 -25.63 4.04
C ALA A 90 -7.30 -26.51 2.78
N LYS A 91 -8.40 -27.21 2.42
CA LYS A 91 -8.44 -28.02 1.21
C LYS A 91 -8.42 -27.16 -0.06
N PHE A 92 -9.06 -25.99 -0.05
CA PHE A 92 -9.15 -25.09 -1.19
C PHE A 92 -7.83 -24.37 -1.49
N ILE A 93 -7.10 -23.95 -0.44
CA ILE A 93 -5.82 -23.24 -0.58
C ILE A 93 -4.61 -24.17 -0.76
N LYS A 94 -4.77 -25.48 -0.53
CA LYS A 94 -3.68 -26.45 -0.60
C LYS A 94 -2.99 -26.43 -1.97
N GLY A 95 -1.67 -26.22 -1.96
CA GLY A 95 -0.84 -26.14 -3.17
C GLY A 95 -0.95 -24.82 -3.92
N THR A 96 -1.48 -23.77 -3.29
CA THR A 96 -1.50 -22.40 -3.86
C THR A 96 -0.50 -21.51 -3.14
N ASP A 97 -0.13 -20.40 -3.79
CA ASP A 97 0.73 -19.35 -3.19
C ASP A 97 0.14 -18.78 -1.89
N ILE A 98 -1.19 -18.88 -1.74
CA ILE A 98 -1.89 -18.47 -0.52
C ILE A 98 -1.52 -19.38 0.66
N GLU A 99 -1.38 -20.68 0.44
CA GLU A 99 -0.95 -21.60 1.49
C GLU A 99 0.45 -21.27 1.98
N GLU A 100 1.39 -21.02 1.05
CA GLU A 100 2.77 -20.66 1.39
C GLU A 100 2.80 -19.35 2.18
N MET A 101 2.08 -18.33 1.73
CA MET A 101 1.97 -17.05 2.40
C MET A 101 1.40 -17.19 3.82
N LEU A 102 0.33 -17.96 4.03
CA LEU A 102 -0.26 -18.16 5.36
C LEU A 102 0.67 -18.93 6.30
N LYS A 103 1.51 -19.82 5.78
CA LYS A 103 2.58 -20.49 6.55
C LYS A 103 3.70 -19.53 6.93
N GLU A 104 4.10 -18.65 6.01
CA GLU A 104 5.12 -17.64 6.26
C GLU A 104 4.71 -16.72 7.43
N PHE A 105 3.44 -16.34 7.49
CA PHE A 105 2.88 -15.53 8.58
C PHE A 105 2.44 -16.34 9.81
N ASN A 106 2.74 -17.63 9.85
CA ASN A 106 2.40 -18.52 10.95
C ASN A 106 0.89 -18.53 11.32
N ILE A 107 0.03 -18.38 10.32
CA ILE A 107 -1.44 -18.35 10.50
C ILE A 107 -2.03 -19.78 10.45
N ILE A 108 -1.42 -20.66 9.68
CA ILE A 108 -1.81 -22.08 9.55
C ILE A 108 -0.65 -23.01 9.80
#